data_49e263c11869e062b40cfcefd4129443
#
_entry.id   49e263c11869e062b40cfcefd4129443
#
_cell.length_a   1.000
_cell.length_b   1.000
_cell.length_c   1.000
_cell.angle_alpha   90.00
_cell.angle_beta   90.00
_cell.angle_gamma   90.00
#
_symmetry.space_group_name_H-M   'P 1'
#
loop_
_entity.id
_entity.type
_entity.pdbx_description
1 polymer ?
#
loop_
_entity_poly.entity_id
_entity_poly.type
_entity_poly.pdbx_seq_one_letter_code
_entity_poly.pdbx_strand_id
1 'polypeptide(L)'
;MISRPTYPEKLFQFIASKTPCHDLAWDVGTGSGQAARTLAGIYKNVVATDTSPKQLEFAVKLPNITYQCTPPEMSISELEQTVSAESSVDLVTSATAMHWFDLPNFYQQVKWILKEPDGVIAAWSYTKAEINASAANALLQKLYDDSDPYLDPRARFFLHDKYRTIDFPFQPVDGLDHTGPLEFKMEWLMDLDDCFAFIKSWAHYQAAKDTGVELLHDDFVQDFTRAWHEDGNPKKIATFRINLRIGKVGNGSK
;
A
#
# COMPACT_ATOMS: atom_id res chain seq x y z
N MET A 1 4.31 0.74 18.76
CA MET A 1 5.50 0.50 17.91
C MET A 1 5.02 0.50 16.47
N ILE A 2 5.64 1.29 15.58
CA ILE A 2 5.28 1.34 14.17
C ILE A 2 5.92 0.12 13.52
N SER A 3 5.12 -0.90 13.14
CA SER A 3 5.62 -2.14 12.53
C SER A 3 5.70 -2.10 11.00
N ARG A 4 5.38 -0.97 10.39
CA ARG A 4 5.39 -0.75 8.93
C ARG A 4 6.05 0.58 8.59
N PRO A 5 6.80 0.66 7.48
CA PRO A 5 7.42 1.91 7.04
C PRO A 5 6.36 2.94 6.64
N THR A 6 6.70 4.22 6.79
CA THR A 6 5.87 5.32 6.27
C THR A 6 6.20 5.56 4.81
N TYR A 7 5.18 5.71 3.97
CA TYR A 7 5.39 6.04 2.55
C TYR A 7 6.07 7.41 2.40
N PRO A 8 6.97 7.57 1.41
CA PRO A 8 7.75 8.79 1.25
C PRO A 8 6.88 9.97 0.81
N GLU A 9 7.18 11.14 1.36
CA GLU A 9 6.48 12.38 1.02
C GLU A 9 6.48 12.68 -0.49
N LYS A 10 7.59 12.38 -1.18
CA LYS A 10 7.73 12.56 -2.63
C LYS A 10 6.68 11.80 -3.44
N LEU A 11 6.22 10.64 -2.96
CA LEU A 11 5.14 9.88 -3.60
C LEU A 11 3.83 10.69 -3.56
N PHE A 12 3.46 11.19 -2.40
CA PHE A 12 2.21 11.95 -2.23
C PHE A 12 2.28 13.31 -2.93
N GLN A 13 3.41 13.99 -2.88
CA GLN A 13 3.62 15.25 -3.63
C GLN A 13 3.47 15.03 -5.13
N PHE A 14 4.02 13.94 -5.67
CA PHE A 14 3.85 13.57 -7.07
C PHE A 14 2.38 13.29 -7.40
N ILE A 15 1.68 12.46 -6.61
CA ILE A 15 0.25 12.15 -6.82
C ILE A 15 -0.58 13.45 -6.76
N ALA A 16 -0.36 14.29 -5.75
CA ALA A 16 -1.05 15.57 -5.58
C ALA A 16 -0.79 16.52 -6.76
N SER A 17 0.40 16.54 -7.32
CA SER A 17 0.72 17.35 -8.50
C SER A 17 -0.05 16.94 -9.77
N LYS A 18 -0.67 15.75 -9.75
CA LYS A 18 -1.47 15.20 -10.85
C LYS A 18 -2.98 15.33 -10.63
N THR A 19 -3.40 15.80 -9.47
CA THR A 19 -4.80 16.08 -9.13
C THR A 19 -5.04 17.60 -9.12
N PRO A 20 -5.87 18.16 -10.01
CA PRO A 20 -6.10 19.61 -10.10
C PRO A 20 -6.74 20.22 -8.85
N CYS A 21 -7.57 19.45 -8.16
CA CYS A 21 -8.28 19.86 -6.93
C CYS A 21 -7.94 18.90 -5.78
N HIS A 22 -8.02 19.42 -4.55
CA HIS A 22 -7.71 18.66 -3.33
C HIS A 22 -8.85 18.77 -2.31
N ASP A 23 -10.11 18.59 -2.76
CA ASP A 23 -11.27 18.68 -1.88
C ASP A 23 -11.55 17.35 -1.17
N LEU A 24 -11.53 16.24 -1.93
CA LEU A 24 -11.88 14.92 -1.42
C LEU A 24 -10.99 13.82 -1.99
N ALA A 25 -10.38 13.03 -1.10
CA ALA A 25 -9.72 11.77 -1.46
C ALA A 25 -10.43 10.57 -0.84
N TRP A 26 -10.45 9.45 -1.57
CA TRP A 26 -10.92 8.15 -1.08
C TRP A 26 -9.77 7.15 -1.04
N ASP A 27 -9.40 6.65 0.15
CA ASP A 27 -8.36 5.65 0.38
C ASP A 27 -8.99 4.27 0.61
N VAL A 28 -8.85 3.37 -0.36
CA VAL A 28 -9.52 2.06 -0.41
C VAL A 28 -8.58 0.95 0.06
N GLY A 29 -9.04 0.12 1.01
CA GLY A 29 -8.18 -0.85 1.68
C GLY A 29 -7.14 -0.13 2.54
N THR A 30 -7.60 0.86 3.30
CA THR A 30 -6.75 1.80 4.05
C THR A 30 -5.93 1.14 5.16
N GLY A 31 -6.32 -0.05 5.62
CA GLY A 31 -5.71 -0.73 6.75
C GLY A 31 -5.75 0.12 8.02
N SER A 32 -4.60 0.35 8.63
CA SER A 32 -4.46 1.24 9.80
C SER A 32 -4.31 2.73 9.42
N GLY A 33 -4.68 3.13 8.19
CA GLY A 33 -4.77 4.53 7.78
C GLY A 33 -3.43 5.20 7.45
N GLN A 34 -2.40 4.45 7.06
CA GLN A 34 -1.07 5.03 6.78
C GLN A 34 -1.10 6.02 5.62
N ALA A 35 -1.74 5.67 4.49
CA ALA A 35 -1.89 6.57 3.35
C ALA A 35 -2.90 7.69 3.67
N ALA A 36 -4.06 7.35 4.24
CA ALA A 36 -5.09 8.31 4.62
C ALA A 36 -4.56 9.44 5.51
N ARG A 37 -3.70 9.12 6.48
CA ARG A 37 -3.07 10.12 7.36
C ARG A 37 -2.23 11.14 6.58
N THR A 38 -1.47 10.71 5.59
CA THR A 38 -0.65 11.62 4.78
C THR A 38 -1.53 12.42 3.83
N LEU A 39 -2.55 11.79 3.22
CA LEU A 39 -3.52 12.46 2.37
C LEU A 39 -4.29 13.57 3.12
N ALA A 40 -4.58 13.38 4.41
CA ALA A 40 -5.24 14.39 5.24
C ALA A 40 -4.45 15.69 5.42
N GLY A 41 -3.14 15.66 5.19
CA GLY A 41 -2.30 16.86 5.14
C GLY A 41 -2.36 17.60 3.79
N ILE A 42 -2.99 17.01 2.76
CA ILE A 42 -3.03 17.53 1.39
C ILE A 42 -4.47 17.84 0.96
N TYR A 43 -5.41 16.93 1.27
CA TYR A 43 -6.82 17.02 0.90
C TYR A 43 -7.65 17.58 2.05
N LYS A 44 -8.67 18.36 1.72
CA LYS A 44 -9.59 18.94 2.72
C LYS A 44 -10.31 17.84 3.52
N ASN A 45 -10.73 16.78 2.81
CA ASN A 45 -11.40 15.64 3.40
C ASN A 45 -10.84 14.33 2.84
N VAL A 46 -10.77 13.30 3.68
CA VAL A 46 -10.40 11.95 3.30
C VAL A 46 -11.46 10.98 3.80
N VAL A 47 -12.00 10.16 2.92
CA VAL A 47 -12.78 8.98 3.29
C VAL A 47 -11.84 7.78 3.17
N ALA A 48 -11.74 6.97 4.21
CA ALA A 48 -10.83 5.84 4.28
C ALA A 48 -11.62 4.57 4.61
N THR A 49 -11.63 3.61 3.69
CA THR A 49 -12.45 2.40 3.80
C THR A 49 -11.60 1.14 3.92
N ASP A 50 -12.04 0.20 4.74
CA ASP A 50 -11.43 -1.14 4.87
C ASP A 50 -12.50 -2.17 5.25
N THR A 51 -12.28 -3.42 4.89
CA THR A 51 -13.16 -4.54 5.27
C THR A 51 -12.90 -5.05 6.68
N SER A 52 -11.77 -4.69 7.29
CA SER A 52 -11.35 -5.14 8.61
C SER A 52 -11.60 -4.08 9.67
N PRO A 53 -12.62 -4.23 10.53
CA PRO A 53 -12.84 -3.31 11.65
C PRO A 53 -11.63 -3.26 12.59
N LYS A 54 -10.94 -4.39 12.75
CA LYS A 54 -9.73 -4.48 13.59
C LYS A 54 -8.59 -3.59 13.07
N GLN A 55 -8.41 -3.47 11.76
CA GLN A 55 -7.43 -2.56 11.17
C GLN A 55 -7.80 -1.10 11.46
N LEU A 56 -9.07 -0.76 11.31
CA LEU A 56 -9.57 0.60 11.54
C LEU A 56 -9.49 1.06 13.01
N GLU A 57 -9.47 0.13 13.96
CA GLU A 57 -9.26 0.44 15.38
C GLU A 57 -7.88 1.07 15.64
N PHE A 58 -6.87 0.66 14.88
CA PHE A 58 -5.51 1.20 14.99
C PHE A 58 -5.27 2.48 14.18
N ALA A 59 -6.26 2.92 13.41
CA ALA A 59 -6.12 4.08 12.55
C ALA A 59 -6.10 5.39 13.37
N VAL A 60 -5.16 6.26 13.02
CA VAL A 60 -5.02 7.59 13.66
C VAL A 60 -6.21 8.45 13.29
N LYS A 61 -6.95 8.93 14.30
CA LYS A 61 -8.12 9.78 14.10
C LYS A 61 -7.66 11.23 13.89
N LEU A 62 -7.96 11.79 12.73
CA LEU A 62 -7.79 13.21 12.39
C LEU A 62 -9.16 13.81 12.05
N PRO A 63 -9.37 15.12 12.26
CA PRO A 63 -10.68 15.73 12.13
C PRO A 63 -11.24 15.70 10.69
N ASN A 64 -10.37 15.56 9.70
CA ASN A 64 -10.71 15.50 8.29
C ASN A 64 -10.57 14.09 7.67
N ILE A 65 -10.49 13.04 8.49
CA ILE A 65 -10.55 11.65 8.02
C ILE A 65 -11.81 10.99 8.56
N THR A 66 -12.62 10.45 7.65
CA THR A 66 -13.75 9.60 7.98
C THR A 66 -13.39 8.15 7.67
N TYR A 67 -13.31 7.29 8.71
CA TYR A 67 -13.06 5.86 8.56
C TYR A 67 -14.37 5.09 8.51
N GLN A 68 -14.52 4.21 7.52
CA GLN A 68 -15.71 3.39 7.32
C GLN A 68 -15.33 1.92 7.11
N CYS A 69 -15.98 1.03 7.87
CA CYS A 69 -15.89 -0.40 7.61
C CYS A 69 -16.90 -0.76 6.52
N THR A 70 -16.43 -1.35 5.42
CA THR A 70 -17.25 -1.66 4.25
C THR A 70 -17.21 -3.16 3.93
N PRO A 71 -18.23 -3.71 3.26
CA PRO A 71 -18.09 -5.02 2.66
C PRO A 71 -16.98 -5.02 1.58
N PRO A 72 -16.47 -6.20 1.17
CA PRO A 72 -15.47 -6.31 0.11
C PRO A 72 -15.99 -5.82 -1.26
N GLU A 73 -17.28 -5.89 -1.46
CA GLU A 73 -17.96 -5.40 -2.66
C GLU A 73 -19.09 -4.47 -2.22
N MET A 74 -19.13 -3.28 -2.78
CA MET A 74 -20.20 -2.30 -2.59
C MET A 74 -20.99 -2.12 -3.89
N SER A 75 -22.30 -1.95 -3.77
CA SER A 75 -23.10 -1.40 -4.87
C SER A 75 -22.81 0.09 -5.05
N ILE A 76 -23.20 0.66 -6.19
CA ILE A 76 -23.08 2.11 -6.43
C ILE A 76 -23.86 2.91 -5.37
N SER A 77 -25.04 2.44 -4.96
CA SER A 77 -25.83 3.11 -3.90
C SER A 77 -25.13 3.09 -2.54
N GLU A 78 -24.47 1.99 -2.18
CA GLU A 78 -23.67 1.91 -0.95
C GLU A 78 -22.41 2.80 -1.04
N LEU A 79 -21.77 2.85 -2.21
CA LEU A 79 -20.64 3.74 -2.46
C LEU A 79 -21.02 5.20 -2.29
N GLU A 80 -22.18 5.61 -2.85
CA GLU A 80 -22.70 6.96 -2.71
C GLU A 80 -22.96 7.34 -1.25
N GLN A 81 -23.57 6.44 -0.49
CA GLN A 81 -23.88 6.67 0.93
C GLN A 81 -22.65 6.66 1.83
N THR A 82 -21.64 5.87 1.46
CA THR A 82 -20.46 5.63 2.31
C THR A 82 -19.33 6.61 2.01
N VAL A 83 -19.13 6.95 0.75
CA VAL A 83 -18.00 7.75 0.30
C VAL A 83 -18.44 9.13 -0.18
N SER A 84 -19.12 9.21 -1.31
CA SER A 84 -19.61 10.47 -1.88
C SER A 84 -20.48 10.23 -3.12
N ALA A 85 -21.11 11.31 -3.61
CA ALA A 85 -21.91 11.33 -4.84
C ALA A 85 -21.06 11.05 -6.09
N GLU A 86 -21.74 10.75 -7.20
CA GLU A 86 -21.14 10.59 -8.52
C GLU A 86 -20.25 11.79 -8.88
N SER A 87 -19.11 11.52 -9.49
CA SER A 87 -18.19 12.55 -10.04
C SER A 87 -17.75 13.62 -9.03
N SER A 88 -17.53 13.23 -7.76
CA SER A 88 -17.25 14.15 -6.64
C SER A 88 -15.86 13.99 -6.01
N VAL A 89 -15.16 12.90 -6.28
CA VAL A 89 -13.86 12.59 -5.68
C VAL A 89 -12.72 13.03 -6.59
N ASP A 90 -11.72 13.72 -6.04
CA ASP A 90 -10.54 14.16 -6.79
C ASP A 90 -9.51 13.05 -6.95
N LEU A 91 -9.32 12.25 -5.91
CA LEU A 91 -8.33 11.17 -5.86
C LEU A 91 -8.90 9.91 -5.24
N VAL A 92 -8.70 8.78 -5.89
CA VAL A 92 -8.84 7.44 -5.29
C VAL A 92 -7.46 6.84 -5.10
N THR A 93 -7.15 6.35 -3.89
CA THR A 93 -5.89 5.65 -3.60
C THR A 93 -6.11 4.22 -3.15
N SER A 94 -5.14 3.35 -3.47
CA SER A 94 -5.05 1.99 -2.93
C SER A 94 -3.59 1.64 -2.64
N ALA A 95 -3.25 1.65 -1.34
CA ALA A 95 -1.90 1.41 -0.86
C ALA A 95 -1.70 -0.05 -0.46
N THR A 96 -1.05 -0.85 -1.29
CA THR A 96 -0.76 -2.28 -1.06
C THR A 96 -2.03 -3.12 -0.79
N ALA A 97 -3.13 -2.78 -1.47
CA ALA A 97 -4.41 -3.45 -1.28
C ALA A 97 -5.07 -3.92 -2.59
N MET A 98 -4.73 -3.33 -3.75
CA MET A 98 -5.44 -3.56 -5.01
C MET A 98 -5.46 -5.03 -5.45
N HIS A 99 -4.50 -5.84 -5.04
CA HIS A 99 -4.44 -7.27 -5.33
C HIS A 99 -5.53 -8.13 -4.61
N TRP A 100 -6.28 -7.52 -3.69
CA TRP A 100 -7.41 -8.17 -3.01
C TRP A 100 -8.76 -7.89 -3.69
N PHE A 101 -8.83 -6.89 -4.59
CA PHE A 101 -10.09 -6.42 -5.15
C PHE A 101 -10.57 -7.26 -6.35
N ASP A 102 -11.87 -7.30 -6.57
CA ASP A 102 -12.45 -7.58 -7.88
C ASP A 102 -12.21 -6.35 -8.77
N LEU A 103 -11.15 -6.40 -9.58
CA LEU A 103 -10.69 -5.24 -10.33
C LEU A 103 -11.73 -4.69 -11.32
N PRO A 104 -12.46 -5.51 -12.09
CA PRO A 104 -13.51 -5.00 -12.98
C PRO A 104 -14.57 -4.19 -12.24
N ASN A 105 -15.08 -4.71 -11.12
CA ASN A 105 -16.09 -4.02 -10.31
C ASN A 105 -15.50 -2.78 -9.63
N PHE A 106 -14.31 -2.89 -9.07
CA PHE A 106 -13.61 -1.77 -8.44
C PHE A 106 -13.38 -0.61 -9.43
N TYR A 107 -12.95 -0.90 -10.66
CA TYR A 107 -12.73 0.14 -11.67
C TYR A 107 -14.03 0.82 -12.13
N GLN A 108 -15.15 0.11 -12.17
CA GLN A 108 -16.46 0.73 -12.41
C GLN A 108 -16.80 1.73 -11.31
N GLN A 109 -16.62 1.35 -10.05
CA GLN A 109 -16.84 2.24 -8.90
C GLN A 109 -15.92 3.46 -8.95
N VAL A 110 -14.62 3.26 -9.24
CA VAL A 110 -13.65 4.34 -9.36
C VAL A 110 -14.02 5.32 -10.47
N LYS A 111 -14.40 4.81 -11.65
CA LYS A 111 -14.83 5.66 -12.78
C LYS A 111 -16.10 6.43 -12.47
N TRP A 112 -17.03 5.83 -11.74
CA TRP A 112 -18.28 6.49 -11.34
C TRP A 112 -18.06 7.63 -10.36
N ILE A 113 -17.18 7.44 -9.37
CA ILE A 113 -17.02 8.39 -8.26
C ILE A 113 -16.03 9.52 -8.55
N LEU A 114 -15.03 9.28 -9.41
CA LEU A 114 -14.02 10.27 -9.76
C LEU A 114 -14.60 11.42 -10.58
N LYS A 115 -14.14 12.64 -10.28
CA LYS A 115 -14.47 13.84 -11.06
C LYS A 115 -14.00 13.67 -12.51
N GLU A 116 -14.91 13.82 -13.46
CA GLU A 116 -14.55 13.91 -14.87
C GLU A 116 -14.13 15.33 -15.23
N PRO A 117 -13.10 15.50 -16.11
CA PRO A 117 -12.28 14.46 -16.72
C PRO A 117 -10.99 14.16 -15.94
N ASP A 118 -10.71 14.85 -14.85
CA ASP A 118 -9.39 14.99 -14.25
C ASP A 118 -9.23 14.26 -12.91
N GLY A 119 -10.26 13.51 -12.48
CA GLY A 119 -10.16 12.67 -11.28
C GLY A 119 -9.14 11.56 -11.46
N VAL A 120 -8.31 11.35 -10.45
CA VAL A 120 -7.12 10.48 -10.50
C VAL A 120 -7.30 9.25 -9.64
N ILE A 121 -6.86 8.10 -10.16
CA ILE A 121 -6.60 6.90 -9.36
C ILE A 121 -5.09 6.70 -9.23
N ALA A 122 -4.62 6.39 -8.01
CA ALA A 122 -3.24 6.07 -7.71
C ALA A 122 -3.17 4.80 -6.84
N ALA A 123 -2.59 3.74 -7.37
CA ALA A 123 -2.45 2.47 -6.66
C ALA A 123 -0.99 2.03 -6.64
N TRP A 124 -0.49 1.63 -5.48
CA TRP A 124 0.90 1.21 -5.37
C TRP A 124 1.09 0.00 -4.47
N SER A 125 2.19 -0.69 -4.73
CA SER A 125 2.75 -1.72 -3.85
C SER A 125 4.23 -1.44 -3.62
N TYR A 126 4.82 -2.08 -2.62
CA TYR A 126 6.26 -2.05 -2.42
C TYR A 126 6.85 -3.46 -2.46
N THR A 127 8.13 -3.54 -2.85
CA THR A 127 8.87 -4.80 -2.95
C THR A 127 9.42 -5.26 -1.60
N LYS A 128 10.06 -6.43 -1.60
CA LYS A 128 10.89 -6.93 -0.49
C LYS A 128 11.88 -5.84 -0.06
N ALA A 129 12.14 -5.75 1.26
CA ALA A 129 13.15 -4.85 1.79
C ALA A 129 14.57 -5.30 1.41
N GLU A 130 15.44 -4.35 1.13
CA GLU A 130 16.88 -4.54 1.01
C GLU A 130 17.58 -3.81 2.17
N ILE A 131 18.35 -4.53 2.98
CA ILE A 131 19.09 -3.95 4.12
C ILE A 131 20.52 -3.63 3.69
N ASN A 132 21.04 -2.47 4.09
CA ASN A 132 22.41 -2.01 3.82
C ASN A 132 23.51 -2.73 4.64
N ALA A 133 23.29 -3.99 4.99
CA ALA A 133 24.25 -4.91 5.63
C ALA A 133 24.19 -6.25 4.90
N SER A 134 25.22 -6.61 4.15
CA SER A 134 25.17 -7.70 3.17
C SER A 134 24.81 -9.05 3.77
N ALA A 135 25.39 -9.41 4.93
CA ALA A 135 25.12 -10.69 5.60
C ALA A 135 23.68 -10.74 6.13
N ALA A 136 23.21 -9.70 6.82
CA ALA A 136 21.84 -9.61 7.29
C ALA A 136 20.84 -9.57 6.12
N ASN A 137 21.17 -8.85 5.03
CA ASN A 137 20.33 -8.81 3.85
C ASN A 137 20.20 -10.19 3.19
N ALA A 138 21.28 -10.97 3.07
CA ALA A 138 21.23 -12.31 2.51
C ALA A 138 20.28 -13.23 3.30
N LEU A 139 20.33 -13.17 4.63
CA LEU A 139 19.42 -13.91 5.50
C LEU A 139 17.95 -13.42 5.37
N LEU A 140 17.75 -12.11 5.26
CA LEU A 140 16.41 -11.55 5.04
C LEU A 140 15.82 -12.00 3.68
N GLN A 141 16.63 -11.99 2.60
CA GLN A 141 16.15 -12.45 1.30
C GLN A 141 15.81 -13.96 1.34
N LYS A 142 16.63 -14.77 2.02
CA LYS A 142 16.29 -16.19 2.24
C LYS A 142 14.97 -16.35 3.00
N LEU A 143 14.75 -15.56 4.06
CA LEU A 143 13.50 -15.60 4.82
C LEU A 143 12.28 -15.21 3.96
N TYR A 144 12.42 -14.24 3.06
CA TYR A 144 11.38 -13.92 2.08
C TYR A 144 11.06 -15.10 1.17
N ASP A 145 12.08 -15.82 0.70
CA ASP A 145 11.89 -16.98 -0.16
C ASP A 145 11.26 -18.16 0.60
N ASP A 146 11.69 -18.40 1.84
CA ASP A 146 11.12 -19.43 2.71
C ASP A 146 9.65 -19.11 3.10
N SER A 147 9.28 -17.85 3.18
CA SER A 147 7.92 -17.39 3.50
C SER A 147 6.98 -17.27 2.29
N ASP A 148 7.53 -17.19 1.08
CA ASP A 148 6.76 -16.98 -0.16
C ASP A 148 5.66 -18.03 -0.41
N PRO A 149 5.85 -19.34 -0.11
CA PRO A 149 4.79 -20.33 -0.25
C PRO A 149 3.52 -20.06 0.57
N TYR A 150 3.62 -19.28 1.64
CA TYR A 150 2.50 -18.92 2.52
C TYR A 150 1.80 -17.63 2.09
N LEU A 151 2.34 -16.92 1.10
CA LEU A 151 1.65 -15.76 0.52
C LEU A 151 0.49 -16.24 -0.35
N ASP A 152 -0.65 -15.58 -0.21
CA ASP A 152 -1.80 -15.84 -1.08
C ASP A 152 -1.38 -15.82 -2.56
N PRO A 153 -1.76 -16.83 -3.38
CA PRO A 153 -1.29 -16.95 -4.76
C PRO A 153 -1.59 -15.72 -5.63
N ARG A 154 -2.75 -15.07 -5.43
CA ARG A 154 -3.13 -13.86 -6.16
C ARG A 154 -2.27 -12.67 -5.74
N ALA A 155 -2.08 -12.48 -4.43
CA ALA A 155 -1.21 -11.45 -3.90
C ALA A 155 0.24 -11.65 -4.36
N ARG A 156 0.74 -12.90 -4.31
CA ARG A 156 2.06 -13.28 -4.79
C ARG A 156 2.28 -12.87 -6.24
N PHE A 157 1.34 -13.25 -7.12
CA PHE A 157 1.44 -12.95 -8.54
C PHE A 157 1.60 -11.43 -8.77
N PHE A 158 0.69 -10.62 -8.25
CA PHE A 158 0.70 -9.18 -8.48
C PHE A 158 1.87 -8.46 -7.82
N LEU A 159 2.30 -8.90 -6.63
CA LEU A 159 3.42 -8.28 -5.92
C LEU A 159 4.77 -8.61 -6.58
N HIS A 160 4.98 -9.85 -7.03
CA HIS A 160 6.19 -10.22 -7.77
C HIS A 160 6.26 -9.53 -9.12
N ASP A 161 5.13 -9.38 -9.80
CA ASP A 161 5.02 -8.65 -11.06
C ASP A 161 5.12 -7.12 -10.90
N LYS A 162 5.10 -6.59 -9.68
CA LYS A 162 5.18 -5.15 -9.39
C LYS A 162 4.03 -4.36 -10.02
N TYR A 163 2.84 -4.95 -10.08
CA TYR A 163 1.65 -4.39 -10.73
C TYR A 163 1.80 -4.09 -12.23
N ARG A 164 2.74 -4.74 -12.95
CA ARG A 164 2.96 -4.49 -14.38
C ARG A 164 1.85 -5.03 -15.26
N THR A 165 1.37 -6.23 -14.95
CA THR A 165 0.34 -6.94 -15.74
C THR A 165 -1.08 -6.68 -15.25
N ILE A 166 -1.26 -5.88 -14.18
CA ILE A 166 -2.58 -5.44 -13.79
C ILE A 166 -3.19 -4.64 -14.94
N ASP A 167 -4.35 -5.08 -15.43
CA ASP A 167 -5.19 -4.24 -16.28
C ASP A 167 -5.51 -2.95 -15.52
N PHE A 168 -5.26 -1.81 -16.16
CA PHE A 168 -5.43 -0.49 -15.53
C PHE A 168 -6.08 0.45 -16.55
N PRO A 169 -7.41 0.35 -16.72
CA PRO A 169 -8.15 0.98 -17.82
C PRO A 169 -8.42 2.46 -17.58
N PHE A 170 -7.36 3.22 -17.34
CA PHE A 170 -7.36 4.66 -17.13
C PHE A 170 -6.40 5.34 -18.10
N GLN A 171 -6.65 6.61 -18.38
CA GLN A 171 -5.76 7.40 -19.24
C GLN A 171 -4.52 7.84 -18.45
N PRO A 172 -3.36 8.02 -19.10
CA PRO A 172 -2.21 8.64 -18.47
C PRO A 172 -2.55 10.04 -17.92
N VAL A 173 -2.03 10.37 -16.74
CA VAL A 173 -2.13 11.73 -16.18
C VAL A 173 -1.24 12.69 -16.96
N ASP A 174 -1.52 13.98 -16.88
CA ASP A 174 -0.80 15.00 -17.64
C ASP A 174 0.70 14.96 -17.41
N GLY A 175 1.45 14.99 -18.51
CA GLY A 175 2.91 14.90 -18.53
C GLY A 175 3.46 13.47 -18.46
N LEU A 176 2.61 12.45 -18.56
CA LEU A 176 3.01 11.06 -18.74
C LEU A 176 2.39 10.48 -20.02
N ASP A 177 3.08 9.52 -20.62
CA ASP A 177 2.66 8.77 -21.80
C ASP A 177 2.12 7.36 -21.47
N HIS A 178 2.21 6.95 -20.20
CA HIS A 178 1.73 5.68 -19.68
C HIS A 178 1.25 5.79 -18.23
N THR A 179 0.53 4.76 -17.75
CA THR A 179 -0.03 4.70 -16.39
C THR A 179 0.90 4.04 -15.36
N GLY A 180 2.16 3.86 -15.69
CA GLY A 180 3.15 3.18 -14.84
C GLY A 180 3.32 1.68 -15.14
N PRO A 181 3.98 0.93 -14.24
CA PRO A 181 4.39 1.41 -12.92
C PRO A 181 5.55 2.41 -12.94
N LEU A 182 5.43 3.45 -12.12
CA LEU A 182 6.48 4.42 -11.82
C LEU A 182 7.18 4.00 -10.53
N GLU A 183 8.50 4.14 -10.46
CA GLU A 183 9.27 3.69 -9.29
C GLU A 183 9.59 4.85 -8.34
N PHE A 184 9.31 4.65 -7.05
CA PHE A 184 9.74 5.50 -5.94
C PHE A 184 10.56 4.66 -4.96
N LYS A 185 11.36 5.34 -4.14
CA LYS A 185 12.18 4.72 -3.11
C LYS A 185 11.69 5.15 -1.74
N MET A 186 11.53 4.18 -0.85
CA MET A 186 11.23 4.38 0.55
C MET A 186 12.37 3.82 1.39
N GLU A 187 12.83 4.58 2.36
CA GLU A 187 13.89 4.17 3.29
C GLU A 187 13.37 4.23 4.73
N TRP A 188 13.74 3.22 5.49
CA TRP A 188 13.42 3.16 6.91
C TRP A 188 14.68 2.83 7.70
N LEU A 189 15.10 3.76 8.57
CA LEU A 189 16.16 3.52 9.53
C LEU A 189 15.58 2.72 10.69
N MET A 190 16.00 1.48 10.85
CA MET A 190 15.48 0.53 11.83
C MET A 190 16.60 -0.10 12.66
N ASP A 191 16.30 -0.45 13.89
CA ASP A 191 17.11 -1.37 14.68
C ASP A 191 16.64 -2.83 14.49
N LEU A 192 17.28 -3.76 15.20
CA LEU A 192 16.97 -5.19 15.08
C LEU A 192 15.53 -5.52 15.55
N ASP A 193 15.07 -4.87 16.61
CA ASP A 193 13.71 -5.09 17.15
C ASP A 193 12.65 -4.58 16.16
N ASP A 194 12.87 -3.42 15.55
CA ASP A 194 12.03 -2.89 14.47
C ASP A 194 11.96 -3.87 13.29
N CYS A 195 13.11 -4.46 12.92
CA CYS A 195 13.17 -5.44 11.83
C CYS A 195 12.35 -6.71 12.16
N PHE A 196 12.50 -7.27 13.36
CA PHE A 196 11.68 -8.42 13.76
C PHE A 196 10.19 -8.06 13.89
N ALA A 197 9.85 -6.87 14.38
CA ALA A 197 8.47 -6.41 14.42
C ALA A 197 7.88 -6.27 13.01
N PHE A 198 8.67 -5.77 12.05
CA PHE A 198 8.29 -5.70 10.64
C PHE A 198 8.04 -7.10 10.05
N ILE A 199 8.96 -8.05 10.23
CA ILE A 199 8.82 -9.42 9.75
C ILE A 199 7.55 -10.07 10.34
N LYS A 200 7.33 -9.95 11.65
CA LYS A 200 6.13 -10.47 12.33
C LYS A 200 4.82 -9.83 11.85
N SER A 201 4.88 -8.67 11.19
CA SER A 201 3.72 -8.00 10.61
C SER A 201 3.34 -8.51 9.20
N TRP A 202 4.16 -9.36 8.58
CA TRP A 202 3.85 -9.89 7.25
C TRP A 202 2.66 -10.85 7.27
N ALA A 203 1.76 -10.73 6.28
CA ALA A 203 0.62 -11.64 6.16
C ALA A 203 1.07 -13.10 5.99
N HIS A 204 2.09 -13.33 5.16
CA HIS A 204 2.66 -14.65 4.92
C HIS A 204 3.42 -15.22 6.13
N TYR A 205 4.01 -14.37 6.98
CA TYR A 205 4.55 -14.83 8.27
C TYR A 205 3.44 -15.35 9.18
N GLN A 206 2.33 -14.61 9.29
CA GLN A 206 1.19 -15.04 10.08
C GLN A 206 0.55 -16.32 9.51
N ALA A 207 0.41 -16.41 8.19
CA ALA A 207 -0.10 -17.61 7.52
C ALA A 207 0.79 -18.84 7.76
N ALA A 208 2.13 -18.70 7.71
CA ALA A 208 3.05 -19.78 8.08
C ALA A 208 2.84 -20.24 9.53
N LYS A 209 2.74 -19.27 10.45
CA LYS A 209 2.50 -19.55 11.87
C LYS A 209 1.18 -20.28 12.12
N ASP A 210 0.12 -19.92 11.42
CA ASP A 210 -1.19 -20.58 11.51
C ASP A 210 -1.14 -22.05 11.04
N THR A 211 -0.17 -22.40 10.18
CA THR A 211 0.10 -23.79 9.78
C THR A 211 1.09 -24.53 10.69
N GLY A 212 1.53 -23.87 11.77
CA GLY A 212 2.50 -24.45 12.73
C GLY A 212 3.96 -24.27 12.35
N VAL A 213 4.26 -23.44 11.35
CA VAL A 213 5.63 -23.15 10.91
C VAL A 213 6.10 -21.83 11.52
N GLU A 214 7.16 -21.91 12.37
CA GLU A 214 7.82 -20.73 12.92
C GLU A 214 9.02 -20.35 12.05
N LEU A 215 8.88 -19.29 11.26
CA LEU A 215 9.94 -18.80 10.37
C LEU A 215 11.07 -18.10 11.13
N LEU A 216 10.78 -17.49 12.29
CA LEU A 216 11.77 -16.90 13.18
C LEU A 216 12.16 -17.90 14.28
N HIS A 217 12.61 -19.11 13.87
CA HIS A 217 13.14 -20.10 14.80
C HIS A 217 14.47 -19.65 15.43
N ASP A 218 14.86 -20.22 16.55
CA ASP A 218 15.99 -19.76 17.38
C ASP A 218 17.31 -19.65 16.61
N ASP A 219 17.62 -20.64 15.77
CA ASP A 219 18.86 -20.64 14.97
C ASP A 219 18.87 -19.46 13.98
N PHE A 220 17.74 -19.20 13.30
CA PHE A 220 17.62 -18.05 12.39
C PHE A 220 17.80 -16.74 13.15
N VAL A 221 17.14 -16.58 14.29
CA VAL A 221 17.23 -15.35 15.12
C VAL A 221 18.68 -15.12 15.57
N GLN A 222 19.40 -16.16 15.98
CA GLN A 222 20.81 -16.06 16.38
C GLN A 222 21.71 -15.64 15.22
N ASP A 223 21.58 -16.28 14.06
CA ASP A 223 22.38 -15.99 12.87
C ASP A 223 22.08 -14.58 12.34
N PHE A 224 20.79 -14.20 12.29
CA PHE A 224 20.38 -12.86 11.85
C PHE A 224 20.89 -11.78 12.82
N THR A 225 20.82 -12.01 14.12
CA THR A 225 21.35 -11.09 15.14
C THR A 225 22.86 -10.90 14.99
N ARG A 226 23.60 -11.98 14.77
CA ARG A 226 25.05 -11.93 14.52
C ARG A 226 25.38 -11.12 13.27
N ALA A 227 24.69 -11.42 12.16
CA ALA A 227 24.86 -10.71 10.89
C ALA A 227 24.46 -9.24 10.96
N TRP A 228 23.44 -8.92 11.77
CA TRP A 228 23.01 -7.54 11.99
C TRP A 228 24.09 -6.69 12.66
N HIS A 229 24.82 -7.24 13.61
CA HIS A 229 25.84 -6.53 14.39
C HIS A 229 27.26 -6.65 13.82
N GLU A 230 27.46 -7.33 12.68
CA GLU A 230 28.78 -7.62 12.11
C GLU A 230 29.63 -6.36 11.86
N ASP A 231 29.03 -5.25 11.44
CA ASP A 231 29.70 -3.97 11.17
C ASP A 231 29.73 -3.01 12.37
N GLY A 232 29.22 -3.43 13.54
CA GLY A 232 29.15 -2.64 14.77
C GLY A 232 28.09 -1.53 14.79
N ASN A 233 27.33 -1.33 13.71
CA ASN A 233 26.26 -0.35 13.67
C ASN A 233 24.92 -0.99 14.11
N PRO A 234 24.28 -0.52 15.20
CA PRO A 234 23.04 -1.10 15.68
C PRO A 234 21.83 -0.77 14.79
N LYS A 235 21.91 0.23 13.91
CA LYS A 235 20.84 0.64 13.01
C LYS A 235 21.20 0.39 11.56
N LYS A 236 20.23 -0.06 10.79
CA LYS A 236 20.36 -0.33 9.36
C LYS A 236 19.31 0.46 8.57
N ILE A 237 19.64 0.76 7.32
CA ILE A 237 18.67 1.32 6.38
C ILE A 237 18.06 0.18 5.60
N ALA A 238 16.76 -0.03 5.78
CA ALA A 238 15.96 -0.87 4.90
C ALA A 238 15.39 -0.02 3.75
N THR A 239 15.66 -0.43 2.54
CA THR A 239 15.19 0.22 1.31
C THR A 239 14.09 -0.63 0.68
N PHE A 240 12.99 0.03 0.32
CA PHE A 240 11.87 -0.57 -0.41
C PHE A 240 11.66 0.19 -1.73
N ARG A 241 11.39 -0.54 -2.80
CA ARG A 241 10.97 0.06 -4.07
C ARG A 241 9.44 0.06 -4.13
N ILE A 242 8.85 1.23 -4.35
CA ILE A 242 7.42 1.40 -4.53
C ILE A 242 7.13 1.45 -6.02
N ASN A 243 6.14 0.69 -6.45
CA ASN A 243 5.68 0.63 -7.83
C ASN A 243 4.29 1.26 -7.89
N LEU A 244 4.18 2.44 -8.49
CA LEU A 244 2.97 3.24 -8.58
C LEU A 244 2.31 3.08 -9.96
N ARG A 245 1.04 2.66 -9.99
CA ARG A 245 0.13 2.84 -11.13
C ARG A 245 -0.70 4.09 -10.88
N ILE A 246 -0.75 4.98 -11.87
CA ILE A 246 -1.49 6.24 -11.78
C ILE A 246 -2.16 6.54 -13.12
N GLY A 247 -3.40 7.01 -13.05
CA GLY A 247 -4.16 7.36 -14.25
C GLY A 247 -5.33 8.29 -13.91
N LYS A 248 -5.97 8.85 -14.93
CA LYS A 248 -7.16 9.68 -14.81
C LYS A 248 -8.33 9.09 -15.58
N VAL A 249 -9.54 9.49 -15.22
CA VAL A 249 -10.77 9.00 -15.87
C VAL A 249 -10.80 9.40 -17.34
N GLY A 250 -10.48 10.64 -17.68
CA GLY A 250 -10.60 11.18 -19.04
C GLY A 250 -12.04 11.53 -19.42
N ASN A 251 -12.22 12.00 -20.65
CA ASN A 251 -13.55 12.40 -21.17
C ASN A 251 -14.32 11.15 -21.63
N GLY A 252 -15.54 10.96 -21.16
CA GLY A 252 -16.51 10.01 -21.72
C GLY A 252 -16.18 8.53 -21.47
N SER A 253 -15.65 8.19 -20.31
CA SER A 253 -15.36 6.81 -19.89
C SER A 253 -16.60 6.07 -19.29
N LYS A 254 -17.82 6.57 -19.55
CA LYS A 254 -19.09 5.96 -19.13
C LYS A 254 -19.58 4.93 -20.12
#